data_fa59dc4efdc206091da9c948cfd0f2e9
#
_entry.id   fa59dc4efdc206091da9c948cfd0f2e9
#
_cell.length_a   1.000
_cell.length_b   1.000
_cell.length_c   1.000
_cell.angle_alpha   90.00
_cell.angle_beta   90.00
_cell.angle_gamma   90.00
#
_symmetry.space_group_name_H-M   'P 1'
#
loop_
_entity.id
_entity.type
_entity.pdbx_description
1 polymer ?
#
loop_
_entity_poly.entity_id
_entity_poly.type
_entity_poly.pdbx_seq_one_letter_code
_entity_poly.pdbx_strand_id
1 'polypeptide(L)'
;MKQPQWGKGTHKMLRIFGFFALMMILTNPVHADLKSIDKTKLDEMIRAYIEENPEVIRNALQQLAEREDKAQKMAALAFLEMSEGDPVLGNPDGSLVIYEFSDYNCGYCKRVFGPIQDVLAEDDDIRFVIKEFPILAQSSLFAAQAAIATQIQGVFPQYHITLMTNPGAISMDTILAAARDAGADISQLQKDMNSAETAAVINRTRMSAEQLQISGTPGLVIGSTIIPGAISGDELRRLIAEERAKRG
;
A
#
# COMPACT_ATOMS: atom_id res chain seq x y z
N MET A 1 52.56 44.16 -8.05
CA MET A 1 53.26 45.51 -7.74
C MET A 1 52.69 45.97 -6.41
N LYS A 2 53.63 46.25 -5.49
CA LYS A 2 53.58 47.09 -4.27
C LYS A 2 52.87 46.46 -3.05
N GLN A 3 53.64 45.78 -2.19
CA GLN A 3 53.70 46.06 -0.75
C GLN A 3 54.29 47.48 -0.53
N PRO A 4 54.00 48.12 0.59
CA PRO A 4 54.81 48.02 1.81
C PRO A 4 53.95 48.29 3.08
N GLN A 5 54.38 48.39 4.32
CA GLN A 5 55.62 48.31 5.10
C GLN A 5 55.23 48.40 6.58
N TRP A 6 56.01 47.79 7.38
CA TRP A 6 56.23 47.79 8.80
C TRP A 6 56.17 49.15 9.53
N GLY A 7 55.59 49.13 10.74
CA GLY A 7 55.75 50.13 11.80
C GLY A 7 56.06 49.48 13.13
N LYS A 8 57.30 49.52 13.55
CA LYS A 8 57.78 49.14 14.87
C LYS A 8 57.45 50.24 15.87
N GLY A 9 57.00 49.91 17.07
CA GLY A 9 56.86 50.79 18.21
C GLY A 9 57.13 50.05 19.51
N THR A 10 58.23 50.42 20.15
CA THR A 10 58.88 49.82 21.31
C THR A 10 58.36 50.33 22.65
N HIS A 11 58.39 49.44 23.65
CA HIS A 11 58.57 49.60 25.11
C HIS A 11 57.58 50.41 25.95
N LYS A 12 57.00 49.71 26.97
CA LYS A 12 57.34 49.95 28.38
C LYS A 12 56.85 48.81 29.29
N MET A 13 57.84 48.21 29.96
CA MET A 13 57.62 47.37 31.14
C MET A 13 56.94 48.17 32.26
N LEU A 14 55.90 47.60 32.84
CA LEU A 14 55.52 47.94 34.22
C LEU A 14 55.18 46.68 34.97
N ARG A 15 56.03 46.33 35.91
CA ARG A 15 55.83 45.24 36.89
C ARG A 15 54.73 45.68 37.85
N ILE A 16 53.66 44.92 37.93
CA ILE A 16 52.75 44.92 39.08
C ILE A 16 52.65 43.48 39.56
N PHE A 17 53.32 43.19 40.65
CA PHE A 17 53.10 42.03 41.51
C PHE A 17 51.78 42.25 42.24
N GLY A 18 50.85 41.26 42.17
CA GLY A 18 49.66 41.38 42.97
C GLY A 18 48.81 40.12 42.85
N PHE A 19 48.95 39.24 43.80
CA PHE A 19 47.92 38.32 44.32
C PHE A 19 47.04 37.57 43.33
N PHE A 20 47.50 36.40 42.88
CA PHE A 20 46.60 35.35 42.39
C PHE A 20 46.23 34.47 43.57
N ALA A 21 45.13 34.81 44.23
CA ALA A 21 44.47 33.89 45.21
C ALA A 21 43.96 32.69 44.38
N LEU A 22 44.58 31.55 44.61
CA LEU A 22 44.23 30.25 44.06
C LEU A 22 42.87 29.80 44.65
N MET A 23 41.79 30.13 43.97
CA MET A 23 40.46 29.59 44.26
C MET A 23 40.39 28.23 43.54
N MET A 24 40.88 27.19 44.22
CA MET A 24 40.58 25.80 43.85
C MET A 24 39.07 25.56 44.03
N ILE A 25 38.32 25.75 42.95
CA ILE A 25 36.99 25.19 42.85
C ILE A 25 37.16 23.67 42.76
N LEU A 26 36.91 22.98 43.85
CA LEU A 26 36.74 21.54 43.91
C LEU A 26 35.49 21.19 43.04
N THR A 27 35.67 21.07 41.76
CA THR A 27 34.73 20.38 40.91
C THR A 27 34.87 18.89 41.23
N ASN A 28 34.13 18.42 42.19
CA ASN A 28 33.87 16.99 42.32
C ASN A 28 33.14 16.58 41.01
N PRO A 29 33.75 15.79 40.14
CA PRO A 29 32.96 15.13 39.11
C PRO A 29 32.05 14.14 39.83
N VAL A 30 30.77 14.44 39.90
CA VAL A 30 29.76 13.44 40.22
C VAL A 30 29.78 12.42 39.06
N HIS A 31 30.77 11.55 39.12
CA HIS A 31 30.70 10.30 38.38
C HIS A 31 29.67 9.47 39.11
N ALA A 32 28.42 9.55 38.68
CA ALA A 32 27.43 8.55 39.04
C ALA A 32 27.98 7.22 38.52
N ASP A 33 28.52 6.43 39.45
CA ASP A 33 29.03 5.09 39.13
C ASP A 33 27.85 4.18 38.85
N LEU A 34 27.41 4.18 37.56
CA LEU A 34 26.37 3.31 37.06
C LEU A 34 26.74 1.81 37.10
N LYS A 35 27.97 1.50 37.54
CA LYS A 35 28.47 0.11 37.64
C LYS A 35 28.02 -0.65 38.88
N SER A 36 27.32 -0.03 39.83
CA SER A 36 26.90 -0.65 41.08
C SER A 36 25.40 -0.66 41.35
N ILE A 37 24.55 -0.55 40.31
CA ILE A 37 23.12 -0.79 40.52
C ILE A 37 22.95 -2.29 40.80
N ASP A 38 22.64 -2.62 42.05
CA ASP A 38 22.25 -3.97 42.43
C ASP A 38 21.05 -4.39 41.56
N LYS A 39 21.25 -5.41 40.74
CA LYS A 39 20.24 -5.93 39.82
C LYS A 39 18.94 -6.25 40.54
N THR A 40 19.01 -6.81 41.73
CA THR A 40 17.84 -7.15 42.55
C THR A 40 17.05 -5.89 42.92
N LYS A 41 17.72 -4.84 43.34
CA LYS A 41 17.08 -3.57 43.66
C LYS A 41 16.47 -2.88 42.44
N LEU A 42 17.15 -2.96 41.31
CA LEU A 42 16.60 -2.46 40.02
C LEU A 42 15.33 -3.22 39.61
N ASP A 43 15.35 -4.54 39.71
CA ASP A 43 14.20 -5.39 39.39
C ASP A 43 13.00 -5.09 40.33
N GLU A 44 13.25 -4.86 41.60
CA GLU A 44 12.22 -4.45 42.57
C GLU A 44 11.64 -3.07 42.24
N MET A 45 12.48 -2.10 41.91
CA MET A 45 12.03 -0.76 41.51
C MET A 45 11.20 -0.78 40.21
N ILE A 46 11.62 -1.55 39.20
CA ILE A 46 10.85 -1.71 37.94
C ILE A 46 9.52 -2.34 38.25
N ARG A 47 9.47 -3.39 39.05
CA ARG A 47 8.22 -4.07 39.44
C ARG A 47 7.26 -3.12 40.12
N ALA A 48 7.74 -2.41 41.17
CA ALA A 48 6.94 -1.43 41.90
C ALA A 48 6.41 -0.34 40.97
N TYR A 49 7.26 0.19 40.09
CA TYR A 49 6.84 1.20 39.11
C TYR A 49 5.73 0.70 38.18
N ILE A 50 5.85 -0.53 37.68
CA ILE A 50 4.83 -1.13 36.81
C ILE A 50 3.53 -1.38 37.58
N GLU A 51 3.61 -1.83 38.84
CA GLU A 51 2.44 -2.07 39.69
C GLU A 51 1.71 -0.74 40.03
N GLU A 52 2.44 0.33 40.25
CA GLU A 52 1.90 1.68 40.50
C GLU A 52 1.39 2.36 39.21
N ASN A 53 1.91 1.98 38.02
CA ASN A 53 1.62 2.61 36.76
C ASN A 53 1.23 1.57 35.65
N PRO A 54 0.15 0.80 35.84
CA PRO A 54 -0.23 -0.28 34.90
C PRO A 54 -0.54 0.20 33.49
N GLU A 55 -0.85 1.50 33.32
CA GLU A 55 -1.06 2.12 32.01
C GLU A 55 0.22 2.11 31.14
N VAL A 56 1.40 2.05 31.70
CA VAL A 56 2.67 1.96 30.94
C VAL A 56 2.68 0.68 30.11
N ILE A 57 2.29 -0.45 30.71
CA ILE A 57 2.19 -1.73 30.00
C ILE A 57 1.08 -1.69 28.96
N ARG A 58 -0.10 -1.15 29.32
CA ARG A 58 -1.22 -1.01 28.37
C ARG A 58 -0.82 -0.20 27.14
N ASN A 59 -0.21 0.98 27.37
CA ASN A 59 0.22 1.86 26.30
C ASN A 59 1.32 1.21 25.42
N ALA A 60 2.26 0.50 26.03
CA ALA A 60 3.30 -0.23 25.30
C ALA A 60 2.72 -1.33 24.41
N LEU A 61 1.78 -2.11 24.93
CA LEU A 61 1.09 -3.16 24.18
C LEU A 61 0.24 -2.56 23.03
N GLN A 62 -0.46 -1.46 23.28
CA GLN A 62 -1.21 -0.77 22.25
C GLN A 62 -0.30 -0.26 21.13
N GLN A 63 0.81 0.39 21.47
CA GLN A 63 1.78 0.85 20.47
C GLN A 63 2.41 -0.29 19.68
N LEU A 64 2.66 -1.43 20.33
CA LEU A 64 3.16 -2.63 19.65
C LEU A 64 2.14 -3.13 18.64
N ALA A 65 0.88 -3.31 19.05
CA ALA A 65 -0.21 -3.74 18.18
C ALA A 65 -0.39 -2.79 16.98
N GLU A 66 -0.39 -1.47 17.20
CA GLU A 66 -0.49 -0.48 16.12
C GLU A 66 0.68 -0.58 15.11
N ARG A 67 1.90 -0.87 15.59
CA ARG A 67 3.07 -1.08 14.72
C ARG A 67 2.96 -2.37 13.93
N GLU A 68 2.50 -3.44 14.55
CA GLU A 68 2.29 -4.74 13.91
C GLU A 68 1.20 -4.65 12.85
N ASP A 69 0.05 -4.04 13.16
CA ASP A 69 -1.04 -3.81 12.21
C ASP A 69 -0.58 -2.97 11.00
N LYS A 70 0.18 -1.91 11.27
CA LYS A 70 0.74 -1.07 10.20
C LYS A 70 1.72 -1.86 9.32
N ALA A 71 2.60 -2.63 9.92
CA ALA A 71 3.57 -3.46 9.19
C ALA A 71 2.86 -4.53 8.35
N GLN A 72 1.85 -5.20 8.92
CA GLN A 72 1.04 -6.19 8.21
C GLN A 72 0.30 -5.56 7.02
N LYS A 73 -0.34 -4.39 7.23
CA LYS A 73 -1.02 -3.67 6.15
C LYS A 73 -0.07 -3.27 5.03
N MET A 74 1.12 -2.77 5.37
CA MET A 74 2.13 -2.41 4.38
C MET A 74 2.62 -3.63 3.59
N ALA A 75 2.82 -4.77 4.24
CA ALA A 75 3.19 -6.01 3.58
C ALA A 75 2.08 -6.52 2.64
N ALA A 76 0.81 -6.42 3.07
CA ALA A 76 -0.34 -6.80 2.25
C ALA A 76 -0.50 -5.91 1.00
N LEU A 77 -0.26 -4.60 1.13
CA LEU A 77 -0.28 -3.67 0.00
C LEU A 77 0.88 -3.96 -0.96
N ALA A 78 2.09 -4.20 -0.47
CA ALA A 78 3.22 -4.59 -1.29
C ALA A 78 2.98 -5.92 -2.04
N PHE A 79 2.29 -6.88 -1.41
CA PHE A 79 1.88 -8.11 -2.07
C PHE A 79 0.80 -7.87 -3.14
N LEU A 80 -0.13 -6.93 -2.92
CA LEU A 80 -1.15 -6.54 -3.90
C LEU A 80 -0.52 -5.96 -5.18
N GLU A 81 0.58 -5.23 -5.07
CA GLU A 81 1.33 -4.64 -6.20
C GLU A 81 1.92 -5.70 -7.13
N MET A 82 2.06 -6.95 -6.69
CA MET A 82 2.41 -8.09 -7.53
C MET A 82 1.24 -8.43 -8.46
N SER A 83 1.11 -7.68 -9.55
CA SER A 83 -0.03 -7.72 -10.47
C SER A 83 0.31 -8.29 -11.84
N GLU A 84 1.40 -9.07 -11.96
CA GLU A 84 1.76 -9.73 -13.21
C GLU A 84 0.65 -10.70 -13.66
N GLY A 85 0.17 -10.53 -14.89
CA GLY A 85 -0.91 -11.32 -15.46
C GLY A 85 -2.32 -10.90 -15.01
N ASP A 86 -2.46 -9.96 -14.07
CA ASP A 86 -3.78 -9.40 -13.78
C ASP A 86 -4.28 -8.54 -14.96
N PRO A 87 -5.58 -8.61 -15.31
CA PRO A 87 -6.15 -7.79 -16.33
C PRO A 87 -6.14 -6.30 -16.00
N VAL A 88 -5.95 -5.45 -17.03
CA VAL A 88 -5.81 -4.00 -16.87
C VAL A 88 -6.77 -3.25 -17.78
N LEU A 89 -7.41 -2.22 -17.24
CA LEU A 89 -8.15 -1.19 -17.95
C LEU A 89 -7.43 0.17 -17.83
N GLY A 90 -7.81 1.12 -18.66
CA GLY A 90 -7.17 2.44 -18.72
C GLY A 90 -5.75 2.37 -19.28
N ASN A 91 -4.84 3.14 -18.71
CA ASN A 91 -3.47 3.23 -19.18
C ASN A 91 -2.58 2.19 -18.46
N PRO A 92 -1.99 1.21 -19.16
CA PRO A 92 -1.07 0.24 -18.53
C PRO A 92 0.14 0.87 -17.84
N ASP A 93 0.56 2.05 -18.31
CA ASP A 93 1.70 2.82 -17.80
C ASP A 93 1.28 3.97 -16.87
N GLY A 94 0.00 4.06 -16.51
CA GLY A 94 -0.54 5.11 -15.64
C GLY A 94 0.14 5.12 -14.27
N SER A 95 0.47 6.33 -13.79
CA SER A 95 1.20 6.51 -12.54
C SER A 95 0.35 6.23 -11.30
N LEU A 96 -0.97 6.40 -11.41
CA LEU A 96 -1.91 6.07 -10.33
C LEU A 96 -2.49 4.67 -10.57
N VAL A 97 -2.14 3.74 -9.69
CA VAL A 97 -2.68 2.38 -9.74
C VAL A 97 -3.88 2.25 -8.81
N ILE A 98 -4.98 1.75 -9.37
CA ILE A 98 -6.21 1.42 -8.64
C ILE A 98 -6.47 -0.07 -8.84
N TYR A 99 -6.82 -0.78 -7.78
CA TYR A 99 -7.16 -2.20 -7.83
C TYR A 99 -8.65 -2.38 -7.52
N GLU A 100 -9.34 -3.21 -8.30
CA GLU A 100 -10.71 -3.66 -8.03
C GLU A 100 -10.75 -5.17 -7.90
N PHE A 101 -11.16 -5.68 -6.74
CA PHE A 101 -11.56 -7.06 -6.54
C PHE A 101 -12.97 -7.23 -7.08
N SER A 102 -13.10 -7.94 -8.19
CA SER A 102 -14.32 -8.00 -8.99
C SER A 102 -14.79 -9.42 -9.27
N ASP A 103 -16.10 -9.58 -9.51
CA ASP A 103 -16.75 -10.84 -9.89
C ASP A 103 -17.82 -10.53 -10.93
N TYR A 104 -17.82 -11.22 -12.06
CA TYR A 104 -18.76 -11.00 -13.18
C TYR A 104 -20.23 -11.31 -12.84
N ASN A 105 -20.51 -12.09 -11.80
CA ASN A 105 -21.87 -12.31 -11.30
C ASN A 105 -22.28 -11.30 -10.22
N CYS A 106 -21.40 -10.39 -9.82
CA CYS A 106 -21.69 -9.38 -8.81
C CYS A 106 -22.48 -8.21 -9.40
N GLY A 107 -23.72 -8.05 -8.98
CA GLY A 107 -24.57 -6.92 -9.41
C GLY A 107 -24.04 -5.55 -8.98
N TYR A 108 -23.29 -5.46 -7.87
CA TYR A 108 -22.66 -4.24 -7.43
C TYR A 108 -21.44 -3.89 -8.29
N CYS A 109 -20.63 -4.86 -8.73
CA CYS A 109 -19.54 -4.65 -9.66
C CYS A 109 -20.08 -4.11 -11.00
N LYS A 110 -21.14 -4.73 -11.53
CA LYS A 110 -21.81 -4.22 -12.74
C LYS A 110 -22.34 -2.79 -12.59
N ARG A 111 -22.81 -2.43 -11.40
CA ARG A 111 -23.32 -1.07 -11.13
C ARG A 111 -22.23 0.00 -11.11
N VAL A 112 -21.06 -0.31 -10.56
CA VAL A 112 -19.93 0.64 -10.50
C VAL A 112 -19.14 0.71 -11.79
N PHE A 113 -19.32 -0.24 -12.69
CA PHE A 113 -18.58 -0.33 -13.94
C PHE A 113 -18.73 0.93 -14.82
N GLY A 114 -19.96 1.44 -15.03
CA GLY A 114 -20.18 2.68 -15.79
C GLY A 114 -19.41 3.87 -15.20
N PRO A 115 -19.63 4.22 -13.93
CA PRO A 115 -18.84 5.24 -13.22
C PRO A 115 -17.32 5.07 -13.34
N ILE A 116 -16.79 3.84 -13.30
CA ILE A 116 -15.37 3.58 -13.47
C ILE A 116 -14.94 3.91 -14.90
N GLN A 117 -15.72 3.49 -15.92
CA GLN A 117 -15.43 3.81 -17.32
C GLN A 117 -15.40 5.32 -17.57
N ASP A 118 -16.33 6.08 -16.97
CA ASP A 118 -16.36 7.55 -17.08
C ASP A 118 -15.07 8.16 -16.54
N VAL A 119 -14.62 7.71 -15.34
CA VAL A 119 -13.38 8.19 -14.74
C VAL A 119 -12.15 7.83 -15.58
N LEU A 120 -12.09 6.62 -16.11
CA LEU A 120 -10.99 6.20 -16.99
C LEU A 120 -10.94 6.95 -18.33
N ALA A 121 -12.10 7.42 -18.82
CA ALA A 121 -12.17 8.25 -20.02
C ALA A 121 -11.74 9.70 -19.77
N GLU A 122 -11.89 10.20 -18.53
CA GLU A 122 -11.50 11.57 -18.12
C GLU A 122 -10.03 11.67 -17.74
N ASP A 123 -9.39 10.57 -17.34
CA ASP A 123 -8.06 10.54 -16.71
C ASP A 123 -7.19 9.42 -17.30
N ASP A 124 -6.28 9.79 -18.19
CA ASP A 124 -5.38 8.88 -18.89
C ASP A 124 -4.14 8.45 -18.09
N ASP A 125 -3.99 8.93 -16.84
CA ASP A 125 -2.91 8.55 -15.95
C ASP A 125 -3.32 7.50 -14.90
N ILE A 126 -4.40 6.76 -15.15
CA ILE A 126 -4.87 5.68 -14.29
C ILE A 126 -4.59 4.32 -14.92
N ARG A 127 -3.86 3.48 -14.17
CA ARG A 127 -3.76 2.05 -14.39
C ARG A 127 -4.76 1.33 -13.49
N PHE A 128 -5.85 0.83 -14.06
CA PHE A 128 -6.92 0.17 -13.32
C PHE A 128 -6.77 -1.35 -13.43
N VAL A 129 -6.35 -2.00 -12.34
CA VAL A 129 -6.04 -3.43 -12.28
C VAL A 129 -7.26 -4.19 -11.76
N ILE A 130 -7.76 -5.14 -12.55
CA ILE A 130 -8.84 -6.03 -12.12
C ILE A 130 -8.24 -7.24 -11.41
N LYS A 131 -8.52 -7.33 -10.12
CA LYS A 131 -8.22 -8.51 -9.31
C LYS A 131 -9.41 -9.48 -9.44
N GLU A 132 -9.28 -10.48 -10.28
CA GLU A 132 -10.31 -11.48 -10.50
C GLU A 132 -10.57 -12.27 -9.22
N PHE A 133 -11.71 -11.97 -8.56
CA PHE A 133 -12.08 -12.55 -7.28
C PHE A 133 -13.40 -13.32 -7.37
N PRO A 134 -13.39 -14.52 -8.02
CA PRO A 134 -14.58 -15.29 -8.31
C PRO A 134 -15.07 -16.04 -7.07
N ILE A 135 -15.97 -15.42 -6.31
CA ILE A 135 -16.49 -15.94 -5.04
C ILE A 135 -17.98 -16.26 -5.06
N LEU A 136 -18.72 -15.86 -6.10
CA LEU A 136 -20.18 -15.93 -6.10
C LEU A 136 -20.74 -17.22 -6.74
N ALA A 137 -20.10 -17.72 -7.81
CA ALA A 137 -20.59 -18.88 -8.54
C ALA A 137 -19.45 -19.61 -9.27
N GLN A 138 -19.73 -20.84 -9.71
CA GLN A 138 -18.80 -21.59 -10.58
C GLN A 138 -18.56 -20.86 -11.91
N SER A 139 -19.59 -20.23 -12.47
CA SER A 139 -19.44 -19.41 -13.68
C SER A 139 -18.59 -18.16 -13.47
N SER A 140 -18.50 -17.63 -12.25
CA SER A 140 -17.57 -16.57 -11.90
C SER A 140 -16.10 -17.02 -12.13
N LEU A 141 -15.78 -18.25 -11.71
CA LEU A 141 -14.43 -18.80 -11.90
C LEU A 141 -14.11 -18.92 -13.40
N PHE A 142 -15.03 -19.44 -14.20
CA PHE A 142 -14.81 -19.57 -15.65
C PHE A 142 -14.68 -18.20 -16.33
N ALA A 143 -15.48 -17.21 -15.91
CA ALA A 143 -15.39 -15.85 -16.44
C ALA A 143 -14.05 -15.18 -16.08
N ALA A 144 -13.59 -15.36 -14.85
CA ALA A 144 -12.29 -14.86 -14.37
C ALA A 144 -11.11 -15.52 -15.12
N GLN A 145 -11.17 -16.83 -15.34
CA GLN A 145 -10.16 -17.54 -16.13
C GLN A 145 -10.11 -17.02 -17.58
N ALA A 146 -11.27 -16.79 -18.18
CA ALA A 146 -11.33 -16.23 -19.52
C ALA A 146 -10.88 -14.77 -19.59
N ALA A 147 -11.13 -13.98 -18.54
CA ALA A 147 -10.63 -12.61 -18.42
C ALA A 147 -9.10 -12.57 -18.48
N ILE A 148 -8.44 -13.39 -17.66
CA ILE A 148 -6.98 -13.50 -17.66
C ILE A 148 -6.46 -13.98 -19.03
N ALA A 149 -7.11 -14.98 -19.62
CA ALA A 149 -6.74 -15.50 -20.93
C ALA A 149 -6.92 -14.44 -22.05
N THR A 150 -7.97 -13.62 -21.97
CA THR A 150 -8.16 -12.50 -22.93
C THR A 150 -7.16 -11.37 -22.73
N GLN A 151 -6.67 -11.15 -21.49
CA GLN A 151 -5.56 -10.24 -21.20
C GLN A 151 -4.27 -10.71 -21.90
N ILE A 152 -3.96 -12.00 -21.86
CA ILE A 152 -2.80 -12.58 -22.55
C ILE A 152 -2.88 -12.33 -24.07
N GLN A 153 -4.09 -12.35 -24.63
CA GLN A 153 -4.33 -12.10 -26.05
C GLN A 153 -4.51 -10.61 -26.42
N GLY A 154 -4.47 -9.69 -25.41
CA GLY A 154 -4.60 -8.25 -25.64
C GLY A 154 -6.02 -7.78 -25.98
N VAL A 155 -7.05 -8.59 -25.70
CA VAL A 155 -8.46 -8.29 -26.00
C VAL A 155 -9.35 -8.19 -24.75
N PHE A 156 -8.73 -8.14 -23.57
CA PHE A 156 -9.43 -8.08 -22.28
C PHE A 156 -10.43 -6.92 -22.15
N PRO A 157 -10.11 -5.67 -22.54
CA PRO A 157 -11.04 -4.56 -22.30
C PRO A 157 -12.42 -4.80 -22.95
N GLN A 158 -12.45 -5.29 -24.19
CA GLN A 158 -13.71 -5.58 -24.89
C GLN A 158 -14.47 -6.75 -24.27
N TYR A 159 -13.76 -7.81 -23.87
CA TYR A 159 -14.33 -8.94 -23.15
C TYR A 159 -14.99 -8.48 -21.84
N HIS A 160 -14.28 -7.70 -21.06
CA HIS A 160 -14.73 -7.19 -19.76
C HIS A 160 -15.98 -6.30 -19.90
N ILE A 161 -15.98 -5.36 -20.86
CA ILE A 161 -17.14 -4.51 -21.15
C ILE A 161 -18.36 -5.38 -21.45
N THR A 162 -18.21 -6.38 -22.32
CA THR A 162 -19.31 -7.25 -22.74
C THR A 162 -19.92 -8.01 -21.56
N LEU A 163 -19.10 -8.55 -20.65
CA LEU A 163 -19.62 -9.30 -19.51
C LEU A 163 -20.16 -8.38 -18.39
N MET A 164 -19.55 -7.24 -18.15
CA MET A 164 -20.02 -6.29 -17.12
C MET A 164 -21.34 -5.61 -17.53
N THR A 165 -21.58 -5.43 -18.81
CA THR A 165 -22.85 -4.88 -19.35
C THR A 165 -23.91 -5.94 -19.62
N ASN A 166 -23.57 -7.21 -19.52
CA ASN A 166 -24.55 -8.31 -19.70
C ASN A 166 -25.58 -8.28 -18.54
N PRO A 167 -26.87 -8.10 -18.81
CA PRO A 167 -27.90 -8.08 -17.77
C PRO A 167 -28.27 -9.48 -17.24
N GLY A 168 -27.90 -10.53 -17.97
CA GLY A 168 -28.23 -11.92 -17.65
C GLY A 168 -27.21 -12.61 -16.76
N ALA A 169 -27.54 -13.86 -16.41
CA ALA A 169 -26.60 -14.74 -15.73
C ALA A 169 -25.42 -15.09 -16.66
N ILE A 170 -24.24 -15.19 -16.06
CA ILE A 170 -23.03 -15.61 -16.77
C ILE A 170 -23.04 -17.13 -16.93
N SER A 171 -22.92 -17.59 -18.16
CA SER A 171 -22.80 -19.00 -18.54
C SER A 171 -21.55 -19.23 -19.38
N MET A 172 -21.15 -20.47 -19.61
CA MET A 172 -20.02 -20.77 -20.50
C MET A 172 -20.26 -20.23 -21.92
N ASP A 173 -21.49 -20.32 -22.43
CA ASP A 173 -21.84 -19.81 -23.74
C ASP A 173 -21.68 -18.29 -23.81
N THR A 174 -22.13 -17.54 -22.79
CA THR A 174 -21.94 -16.08 -22.70
C THR A 174 -20.45 -15.72 -22.61
N ILE A 175 -19.66 -16.47 -21.85
CA ILE A 175 -18.22 -16.28 -21.72
C ILE A 175 -17.53 -16.44 -23.07
N LEU A 176 -17.79 -17.56 -23.76
CA LEU A 176 -17.16 -17.83 -25.03
C LEU A 176 -17.67 -16.90 -26.18
N ALA A 177 -18.92 -16.46 -26.10
CA ALA A 177 -19.44 -15.45 -27.03
C ALA A 177 -18.73 -14.11 -26.82
N ALA A 178 -18.64 -13.62 -25.55
CA ALA A 178 -17.95 -12.38 -25.23
C ALA A 178 -16.46 -12.40 -25.66
N ALA A 179 -15.76 -13.51 -25.43
CA ALA A 179 -14.38 -13.67 -25.85
C ALA A 179 -14.23 -13.65 -27.40
N ARG A 180 -15.15 -14.32 -28.13
CA ARG A 180 -15.17 -14.32 -29.60
C ARG A 180 -15.44 -12.92 -30.16
N ASP A 181 -16.40 -12.22 -29.57
CA ASP A 181 -16.79 -10.86 -29.99
C ASP A 181 -15.67 -9.86 -29.69
N ALA A 182 -14.87 -10.10 -28.65
CA ALA A 182 -13.65 -9.35 -28.34
C ALA A 182 -12.49 -9.66 -29.33
N GLY A 183 -12.59 -10.71 -30.16
CA GLY A 183 -11.57 -11.10 -31.12
C GLY A 183 -10.58 -12.15 -30.60
N ALA A 184 -10.88 -12.85 -29.50
CA ALA A 184 -10.00 -13.89 -28.97
C ALA A 184 -9.95 -15.14 -29.88
N ASP A 185 -8.78 -15.77 -30.01
CA ASP A 185 -8.65 -17.15 -30.47
C ASP A 185 -9.22 -18.08 -29.40
N ILE A 186 -10.35 -18.69 -29.67
CA ILE A 186 -11.07 -19.53 -28.73
C ILE A 186 -10.29 -20.81 -28.37
N SER A 187 -9.56 -21.37 -29.33
CA SER A 187 -8.74 -22.57 -29.06
C SER A 187 -7.60 -22.26 -28.09
N GLN A 188 -6.94 -21.12 -28.26
CA GLN A 188 -5.90 -20.65 -27.34
C GLN A 188 -6.51 -20.22 -26.01
N LEU A 189 -7.63 -19.49 -26.02
CA LEU A 189 -8.37 -19.10 -24.82
C LEU A 189 -8.63 -20.29 -23.89
N GLN A 190 -9.14 -21.39 -24.43
CA GLN A 190 -9.45 -22.59 -23.66
C GLN A 190 -8.21 -23.25 -23.03
N LYS A 191 -7.05 -23.16 -23.69
CA LYS A 191 -5.77 -23.62 -23.12
C LYS A 191 -5.32 -22.71 -21.97
N ASP A 192 -5.34 -21.40 -22.22
CA ASP A 192 -4.89 -20.39 -21.26
C ASP A 192 -5.79 -20.35 -20.03
N MET A 193 -7.12 -20.50 -20.17
CA MET A 193 -8.06 -20.63 -19.04
C MET A 193 -7.68 -21.75 -18.08
N ASN A 194 -7.14 -22.86 -18.59
CA ASN A 194 -6.77 -24.04 -17.81
C ASN A 194 -5.29 -24.09 -17.45
N SER A 195 -4.54 -23.04 -17.72
CA SER A 195 -3.10 -22.98 -17.45
C SER A 195 -2.79 -22.82 -15.96
N ALA A 196 -1.58 -23.22 -15.57
CA ALA A 196 -1.07 -23.01 -14.23
C ALA A 196 -0.89 -21.51 -13.93
N GLU A 197 -0.55 -20.73 -14.93
CA GLU A 197 -0.37 -19.28 -14.87
C GLU A 197 -1.69 -18.58 -14.51
N THR A 198 -2.80 -18.91 -15.19
CA THR A 198 -4.13 -18.38 -14.87
C THR A 198 -4.57 -18.77 -13.46
N ALA A 199 -4.33 -20.02 -13.06
CA ALA A 199 -4.63 -20.46 -11.70
C ALA A 199 -3.79 -19.70 -10.65
N ALA A 200 -2.53 -19.41 -10.95
CA ALA A 200 -1.65 -18.65 -10.06
C ALA A 200 -2.13 -17.20 -9.88
N VAL A 201 -2.60 -16.52 -10.93
CA VAL A 201 -3.18 -15.16 -10.84
C VAL A 201 -4.39 -15.14 -9.91
N ILE A 202 -5.35 -16.06 -10.10
CA ILE A 202 -6.55 -16.15 -9.25
C ILE A 202 -6.17 -16.46 -7.79
N ASN A 203 -5.23 -17.36 -7.56
CA ASN A 203 -4.78 -17.69 -6.20
C ASN A 203 -4.08 -16.50 -5.55
N ARG A 204 -3.26 -15.74 -6.28
CA ARG A 204 -2.64 -14.51 -5.77
C ARG A 204 -3.70 -13.48 -5.40
N THR A 205 -4.74 -13.30 -6.19
CA THR A 205 -5.88 -12.43 -5.85
C THR A 205 -6.56 -12.87 -4.55
N ARG A 206 -6.81 -14.17 -4.36
CA ARG A 206 -7.38 -14.68 -3.10
C ARG A 206 -6.50 -14.40 -1.89
N MET A 207 -5.20 -14.62 -2.02
CA MET A 207 -4.24 -14.31 -0.94
C MET A 207 -4.19 -12.82 -0.64
N SER A 208 -4.22 -11.95 -1.66
CA SER A 208 -4.29 -10.50 -1.47
C SER A 208 -5.57 -10.08 -0.75
N ALA A 209 -6.72 -10.65 -1.15
CA ALA A 209 -8.01 -10.37 -0.52
C ALA A 209 -7.99 -10.76 0.97
N GLU A 210 -7.44 -11.93 1.30
CA GLU A 210 -7.31 -12.41 2.68
C GLU A 210 -6.44 -11.47 3.51
N GLN A 211 -5.24 -11.11 3.02
CA GLN A 211 -4.31 -10.23 3.73
C GLN A 211 -4.87 -8.82 3.92
N LEU A 212 -5.66 -8.31 2.96
CA LEU A 212 -6.31 -7.00 3.02
C LEU A 212 -7.69 -7.05 3.69
N GLN A 213 -8.12 -8.22 4.16
CA GLN A 213 -9.43 -8.45 4.77
C GLN A 213 -10.62 -8.06 3.85
N ILE A 214 -10.44 -8.23 2.54
CA ILE A 214 -11.48 -8.02 1.54
C ILE A 214 -12.27 -9.31 1.40
N SER A 215 -13.52 -9.30 1.85
CA SER A 215 -14.40 -10.50 1.88
C SER A 215 -15.53 -10.45 0.85
N GLY A 216 -15.64 -9.41 0.04
CA GLY A 216 -16.71 -9.23 -0.94
C GLY A 216 -16.30 -8.38 -2.13
N THR A 217 -17.20 -8.35 -3.14
CA THR A 217 -17.01 -7.58 -4.37
C THR A 217 -18.13 -6.53 -4.55
N PRO A 218 -17.84 -5.36 -5.15
CA PRO A 218 -16.50 -4.88 -5.43
C PRO A 218 -15.74 -4.52 -4.16
N GLY A 219 -14.42 -4.66 -4.19
CA GLY A 219 -13.52 -4.07 -3.19
C GLY A 219 -12.46 -3.26 -3.93
N LEU A 220 -12.33 -1.97 -3.64
CA LEU A 220 -11.34 -1.12 -4.29
C LEU A 220 -10.18 -0.82 -3.36
N VAL A 221 -8.98 -0.65 -3.94
CA VAL A 221 -7.79 -0.19 -3.22
C VAL A 221 -7.15 0.94 -4.02
N ILE A 222 -6.99 2.09 -3.37
CA ILE A 222 -6.37 3.29 -3.93
C ILE A 222 -5.29 3.75 -2.95
N GLY A 223 -4.02 3.62 -3.35
CA GLY A 223 -2.89 3.82 -2.43
C GLY A 223 -3.02 2.91 -1.20
N SER A 224 -3.12 3.48 -0.01
CA SER A 224 -3.32 2.73 1.24
C SER A 224 -4.78 2.64 1.70
N THR A 225 -5.72 3.17 0.91
CA THR A 225 -7.15 3.21 1.26
C THR A 225 -7.87 2.01 0.67
N ILE A 226 -8.50 1.21 1.53
CA ILE A 226 -9.33 0.07 1.14
C ILE A 226 -10.80 0.49 1.27
N ILE A 227 -11.56 0.33 0.20
CA ILE A 227 -12.95 0.74 0.09
C ILE A 227 -13.80 -0.51 -0.15
N PRO A 228 -14.56 -0.98 0.83
CA PRO A 228 -15.47 -2.10 0.65
C PRO A 228 -16.76 -1.66 -0.04
N GLY A 229 -17.19 -2.43 -1.04
CA GLY A 229 -18.45 -2.22 -1.73
C GLY A 229 -18.42 -1.17 -2.83
N ALA A 230 -19.60 -0.91 -3.38
CA ALA A 230 -19.78 0.00 -4.51
C ALA A 230 -19.73 1.47 -4.06
N ILE A 231 -19.04 2.30 -4.85
CA ILE A 231 -18.97 3.75 -4.68
C ILE A 231 -19.49 4.48 -5.91
N SER A 232 -19.81 5.75 -5.77
CA SER A 232 -20.17 6.63 -6.90
C SER A 232 -18.92 7.09 -7.67
N GLY A 233 -19.12 7.55 -8.91
CA GLY A 233 -18.05 8.16 -9.70
C GLY A 233 -17.46 9.40 -9.02
N ASP A 234 -18.30 10.23 -8.37
CA ASP A 234 -17.83 11.41 -7.64
C ASP A 234 -16.95 11.04 -6.44
N GLU A 235 -17.34 10.00 -5.72
CA GLU A 235 -16.53 9.49 -4.61
C GLU A 235 -15.20 8.91 -5.11
N LEU A 236 -15.20 8.20 -6.25
CA LEU A 236 -13.99 7.70 -6.88
C LEU A 236 -13.06 8.86 -7.28
N ARG A 237 -13.58 9.92 -7.92
CA ARG A 237 -12.80 11.12 -8.28
C ARG A 237 -12.21 11.81 -7.04
N ARG A 238 -12.98 11.91 -5.97
CA ARG A 238 -12.52 12.51 -4.70
C ARG A 238 -11.34 11.72 -4.12
N LEU A 239 -11.45 10.41 -4.05
CA LEU A 239 -10.39 9.52 -3.53
C LEU A 239 -9.12 9.56 -4.39
N ILE A 240 -9.27 9.63 -5.71
CA ILE A 240 -8.16 9.81 -6.66
C ILE A 240 -7.42 11.12 -6.38
N ALA A 241 -8.17 12.22 -6.24
CA ALA A 241 -7.58 13.53 -5.95
C ALA A 241 -6.85 13.54 -4.60
N GLU A 242 -7.41 12.92 -3.57
CA GLU A 242 -6.78 12.79 -2.25
C GLU A 242 -5.49 11.96 -2.32
N GLU A 243 -5.50 10.87 -3.07
CA GLU A 243 -4.29 10.02 -3.20
C GLU A 243 -3.18 10.76 -3.97
N ARG A 244 -3.51 11.50 -5.01
CA ARG A 244 -2.53 12.34 -5.74
C ARG A 244 -1.95 13.44 -4.86
N ALA A 245 -2.77 14.08 -4.03
CA ALA A 245 -2.31 15.11 -3.10
C ALA A 245 -1.33 14.58 -2.03
N LYS A 246 -1.36 13.29 -1.71
CA LYS A 246 -0.40 12.66 -0.78
C LYS A 246 0.96 12.35 -1.43
N ARG A 247 1.00 12.29 -2.77
CA ARG A 247 2.22 11.93 -3.54
C ARG A 247 3.01 13.15 -4.01
N GLY A 248 2.36 14.32 -4.11
CA GLY A 248 2.96 15.62 -4.48
C GLY A 248 3.40 16.39 -3.28
#